data_f063fbeaaf75bd1eab2be5357541558f
#
_entry.id   f063fbeaaf75bd1eab2be5357541558f
#
_cell.length_a   1.000
_cell.length_b   1.000
_cell.length_c   1.000
_cell.angle_alpha   90.00
_cell.angle_beta   90.00
_cell.angle_gamma   90.00
#
_symmetry.space_group_name_H-M   'P 1'
#
loop_
_entity.id
_entity.type
_entity.pdbx_description
1 polymer ?
#
loop_
_entity_poly.entity_id
_entity_poly.type
_entity_poly.pdbx_seq_one_letter_code
_entity_poly.pdbx_strand_id
1 'polypeptide(L)'
;TGRQRGGSHVKAHLDYIGRKGIVDIESRDGEILTSKDDVAERAAEWSDTLQWRSRPTVSSVSLVFSMPAGTDPEKVLGAVRALAHSELSDNHDYVLALHTDTPRPHVHLTVQAEGLDRIRFNPRPAQLSRFRERFAHELRARGVAAEATPRRARGRGIAGSSIALVKLRARLASGASPAMTDA
;
A
#
# COMPACT_ATOMS: atom_id res chain seq x y z
N THR A 1 -2.76 2.51 -4.80
CA THR A 1 -1.62 1.74 -5.32
C THR A 1 -0.45 2.68 -5.55
N GLY A 2 0.66 2.46 -4.85
CA GLY A 2 1.93 3.17 -5.03
C GLY A 2 2.89 2.34 -5.89
N ARG A 3 3.89 2.99 -6.51
CA ARG A 3 4.94 2.33 -7.29
C ARG A 3 6.27 2.97 -6.99
N GLN A 4 7.26 2.18 -6.59
CA GLN A 4 8.62 2.61 -6.30
C GLN A 4 9.55 2.17 -7.43
N ARG A 5 10.54 3.03 -7.78
CA ARG A 5 11.50 2.75 -8.84
C ARG A 5 12.92 2.87 -8.31
N GLY A 6 13.65 1.75 -8.30
CA GLY A 6 15.02 1.66 -7.78
C GLY A 6 15.08 1.52 -6.27
N GLY A 7 16.23 1.05 -5.76
CA GLY A 7 16.43 0.66 -4.37
C GLY A 7 16.24 1.78 -3.36
N SER A 8 16.71 2.99 -3.66
CA SER A 8 16.55 4.13 -2.77
C SER A 8 15.07 4.47 -2.51
N HIS A 9 14.21 4.36 -3.54
CA HIS A 9 12.78 4.59 -3.38
C HIS A 9 12.08 3.43 -2.66
N VAL A 10 12.53 2.17 -2.89
CA VAL A 10 12.03 1.02 -2.14
C VAL A 10 12.40 1.18 -0.67
N LYS A 11 13.68 1.45 -0.37
CA LYS A 11 14.13 1.69 1.01
C LYS A 11 13.35 2.81 1.69
N ALA A 12 13.23 3.97 1.06
CA ALA A 12 12.48 5.10 1.60
C ALA A 12 11.00 4.74 1.86
N HIS A 13 10.40 3.89 1.02
CA HIS A 13 9.04 3.42 1.23
C HIS A 13 8.94 2.43 2.39
N LEU A 14 9.88 1.48 2.52
CA LEU A 14 9.92 0.54 3.64
C LEU A 14 10.18 1.29 4.96
N ASP A 15 11.11 2.23 5.00
CA ASP A 15 11.34 3.12 6.15
C ASP A 15 10.06 3.90 6.54
N TYR A 16 9.27 4.32 5.55
CA TYR A 16 8.01 5.02 5.77
C TYR A 16 6.94 4.11 6.41
N ILE A 17 6.73 2.91 5.87
CA ILE A 17 5.72 1.97 6.42
C ILE A 17 6.15 1.36 7.75
N GLY A 18 7.46 1.16 7.97
CA GLY A 18 8.03 0.74 9.25
C GLY A 18 8.16 1.87 10.28
N ARG A 19 7.75 3.11 9.92
CA ARG A 19 7.89 4.29 10.80
C ARG A 19 9.30 4.43 11.37
N LYS A 20 10.31 4.17 10.53
CA LYS A 20 11.74 4.20 10.90
C LYS A 20 12.11 3.22 12.03
N GLY A 21 11.47 2.06 12.08
CA GLY A 21 11.71 0.99 13.05
C GLY A 21 10.78 1.01 14.26
N ILE A 22 9.66 1.74 14.21
CA ILE A 22 8.63 1.76 15.27
C ILE A 22 7.53 0.72 14.98
N VAL A 23 7.27 0.45 13.70
CA VAL A 23 6.26 -0.51 13.25
C VAL A 23 6.98 -1.70 12.65
N ASP A 24 6.60 -2.90 13.10
CA ASP A 24 7.12 -4.15 12.57
C ASP A 24 6.77 -4.30 11.10
N ILE A 25 7.77 -4.70 10.32
CA ILE A 25 7.61 -5.09 8.92
C ILE A 25 7.77 -6.61 8.86
N GLU A 26 6.69 -7.30 8.54
CA GLU A 26 6.67 -8.76 8.41
C GLU A 26 6.95 -9.16 6.96
N SER A 27 7.91 -10.06 6.75
CA SER A 27 8.21 -10.63 5.43
C SER A 27 7.21 -11.72 5.04
N ARG A 28 7.27 -12.15 3.79
CA ARG A 28 6.49 -13.28 3.26
C ARG A 28 6.62 -14.55 4.11
N ASP A 29 7.82 -14.80 4.64
CA ASP A 29 8.14 -16.01 5.40
C ASP A 29 7.93 -15.84 6.91
N GLY A 30 7.34 -14.72 7.33
CA GLY A 30 7.01 -14.41 8.73
C GLY A 30 8.18 -13.82 9.53
N GLU A 31 9.31 -13.52 8.89
CA GLU A 31 10.41 -12.82 9.52
C GLU A 31 10.04 -11.36 9.79
N ILE A 32 10.43 -10.83 10.95
CA ILE A 32 10.24 -9.43 11.29
C ILE A 32 11.52 -8.65 11.01
N LEU A 33 11.44 -7.67 10.14
CA LEU A 33 12.53 -6.73 9.87
C LEU A 33 12.54 -5.68 10.98
N THR A 34 13.46 -5.84 11.94
CA THR A 34 13.49 -5.03 13.16
C THR A 34 14.45 -3.86 13.09
N SER A 35 15.45 -3.95 12.21
CA SER A 35 16.49 -2.95 12.09
C SER A 35 16.44 -2.16 10.79
N LYS A 36 17.14 -1.03 10.76
CA LYS A 36 17.32 -0.27 9.51
C LYS A 36 18.18 -1.03 8.50
N ASP A 37 19.03 -1.93 8.99
CA ASP A 37 19.91 -2.72 8.15
C ASP A 37 19.11 -3.83 7.46
N ASP A 38 18.19 -4.52 8.16
CA ASP A 38 17.28 -5.51 7.58
C ASP A 38 16.43 -4.86 6.46
N VAL A 39 15.92 -3.66 6.72
CA VAL A 39 15.13 -2.89 5.73
C VAL A 39 15.99 -2.49 4.53
N ALA A 40 17.24 -2.11 4.76
CA ALA A 40 18.17 -1.73 3.70
C ALA A 40 18.57 -2.95 2.84
N GLU A 41 18.84 -4.08 3.47
CA GLU A 41 19.14 -5.35 2.82
C GLU A 41 17.98 -5.82 1.94
N ARG A 42 16.75 -5.85 2.48
CA ARG A 42 15.55 -6.20 1.72
C ARG A 42 15.33 -5.27 0.52
N ALA A 43 15.54 -3.97 0.70
CA ALA A 43 15.43 -3.00 -0.39
C ALA A 43 16.51 -3.20 -1.47
N ALA A 44 17.73 -3.56 -1.07
CA ALA A 44 18.82 -3.89 -1.98
C ALA A 44 18.51 -5.15 -2.79
N GLU A 45 18.11 -6.24 -2.14
CA GLU A 45 17.70 -7.49 -2.79
C GLU A 45 16.64 -7.25 -3.88
N TRP A 46 15.59 -6.48 -3.55
CA TRP A 46 14.53 -6.18 -4.53
C TRP A 46 14.98 -5.31 -5.69
N SER A 47 16.09 -4.61 -5.53
CA SER A 47 16.67 -3.75 -6.58
C SER A 47 17.67 -4.48 -7.44
N ASP A 48 18.42 -5.40 -6.85
CA ASP A 48 19.44 -6.18 -7.54
C ASP A 48 18.85 -7.09 -8.61
N THR A 49 17.65 -7.61 -8.38
CA THR A 49 16.91 -8.38 -9.41
C THR A 49 16.68 -7.60 -10.71
N LEU A 50 16.87 -6.28 -10.70
CA LEU A 50 16.61 -5.41 -11.86
C LEU A 50 17.88 -4.82 -12.50
N GLN A 51 19.07 -5.12 -12.00
CA GLN A 51 20.35 -4.53 -12.50
C GLN A 51 20.62 -4.81 -13.98
N TRP A 52 20.08 -5.91 -14.50
CA TRP A 52 20.20 -6.27 -15.92
C TRP A 52 19.35 -5.42 -16.88
N ARG A 53 18.51 -4.51 -16.35
CA ARG A 53 17.63 -3.65 -17.15
C ARG A 53 18.28 -2.30 -17.43
N SER A 54 18.33 -1.93 -18.71
CA SER A 54 18.92 -0.66 -19.18
C SER A 54 18.12 0.58 -18.75
N ARG A 55 16.91 0.44 -18.18
CA ARG A 55 16.05 1.58 -17.79
C ARG A 55 15.50 1.38 -16.38
N PRO A 56 15.37 2.49 -15.60
CA PRO A 56 14.73 2.43 -14.29
C PRO A 56 13.30 1.87 -14.40
N THR A 57 13.08 0.74 -13.79
CA THR A 57 11.77 0.07 -13.76
C THR A 57 11.16 0.13 -12.37
N VAL A 58 9.86 -0.14 -12.28
CA VAL A 58 9.19 -0.27 -10.99
C VAL A 58 9.79 -1.45 -10.24
N SER A 59 10.32 -1.26 -9.05
CA SER A 59 10.92 -2.29 -8.20
C SER A 59 9.93 -2.89 -7.22
N SER A 60 8.98 -2.07 -6.76
CA SER A 60 7.90 -2.56 -5.90
C SER A 60 6.57 -1.85 -6.17
N VAL A 61 5.50 -2.51 -5.77
CA VAL A 61 4.13 -1.99 -5.85
C VAL A 61 3.51 -2.09 -4.47
N SER A 62 2.99 -0.99 -3.94
CA SER A 62 2.32 -0.97 -2.64
C SER A 62 0.80 -0.87 -2.77
N LEU A 63 0.11 -1.60 -1.91
CA LEU A 63 -1.32 -1.63 -1.74
C LEU A 63 -1.63 -1.29 -0.27
N VAL A 64 -2.77 -0.68 -0.02
CA VAL A 64 -3.24 -0.41 1.36
C VAL A 64 -4.62 -1.03 1.52
N PHE A 65 -4.77 -1.84 2.56
CA PHE A 65 -6.02 -2.45 2.99
C PHE A 65 -6.46 -1.80 4.29
N SER A 66 -7.60 -1.15 4.29
CA SER A 66 -8.07 -0.36 5.44
C SER A 66 -9.50 -0.73 5.79
N MET A 67 -9.79 -0.75 7.10
CA MET A 67 -11.12 -0.99 7.65
C MET A 67 -11.62 0.23 8.44
N PRO A 68 -12.93 0.33 8.69
CA PRO A 68 -13.49 1.37 9.56
C PRO A 68 -12.92 1.34 10.97
N ALA A 69 -13.03 2.47 11.67
CA ALA A 69 -12.70 2.55 13.10
C ALA A 69 -13.49 1.50 13.91
N GLY A 70 -12.83 0.94 14.93
CA GLY A 70 -13.40 -0.10 15.78
C GLY A 70 -13.24 -1.53 15.23
N THR A 71 -12.67 -1.70 14.03
CA THR A 71 -12.30 -3.03 13.55
C THR A 71 -11.02 -3.49 14.28
N ASP A 72 -11.00 -4.74 14.71
CA ASP A 72 -9.83 -5.36 15.35
C ASP A 72 -8.62 -5.38 14.37
N PRO A 73 -7.50 -4.72 14.71
CA PRO A 73 -6.34 -4.61 13.83
C PRO A 73 -5.70 -5.95 13.48
N GLU A 74 -5.66 -6.89 14.43
CA GLU A 74 -5.07 -8.21 14.21
C GLU A 74 -5.89 -9.03 13.21
N LYS A 75 -7.20 -8.88 13.20
CA LYS A 75 -8.06 -9.51 12.19
C LYS A 75 -7.83 -8.92 10.81
N VAL A 76 -7.54 -7.61 10.73
CA VAL A 76 -7.19 -6.95 9.46
C VAL A 76 -5.85 -7.45 8.96
N LEU A 77 -4.83 -7.52 9.83
CA LEU A 77 -3.51 -8.07 9.49
C LEU A 77 -3.62 -9.52 9.04
N GLY A 78 -4.30 -10.37 9.82
CA GLY A 78 -4.50 -11.79 9.48
C GLY A 78 -5.23 -12.00 8.15
N ALA A 79 -6.19 -11.12 7.80
CA ALA A 79 -6.88 -11.17 6.52
C ALA A 79 -5.96 -10.80 5.34
N VAL A 80 -5.11 -9.78 5.52
CA VAL A 80 -4.15 -9.38 4.47
C VAL A 80 -3.04 -10.41 4.33
N ARG A 81 -2.56 -11.00 5.44
CA ARG A 81 -1.57 -12.09 5.43
C ARG A 81 -2.09 -13.29 4.62
N ALA A 82 -3.31 -13.74 4.89
CA ALA A 82 -3.94 -14.85 4.15
C ALA A 82 -4.14 -14.52 2.66
N LEU A 83 -4.57 -13.29 2.35
CA LEU A 83 -4.69 -12.82 0.98
C LEU A 83 -3.32 -12.83 0.27
N ALA A 84 -2.30 -12.24 0.89
CA ALA A 84 -0.98 -12.12 0.30
C ALA A 84 -0.37 -13.52 0.05
N HIS A 85 -0.49 -14.41 1.03
CA HIS A 85 -0.05 -15.79 0.89
C HIS A 85 -0.74 -16.48 -0.29
N SER A 86 -2.07 -16.42 -0.39
CA SER A 86 -2.82 -17.14 -1.44
C SER A 86 -2.67 -16.55 -2.85
N GLU A 87 -2.34 -15.28 -2.98
CA GLU A 87 -2.32 -14.58 -4.27
C GLU A 87 -0.91 -14.26 -4.78
N LEU A 88 0.10 -14.31 -3.91
CA LEU A 88 1.43 -13.79 -4.24
C LEU A 88 2.57 -14.74 -3.89
N SER A 89 2.44 -15.59 -2.84
CA SER A 89 3.57 -16.35 -2.28
C SER A 89 4.26 -17.28 -3.27
N ASP A 90 3.55 -17.78 -4.28
CA ASP A 90 4.12 -18.69 -5.28
C ASP A 90 5.10 -18.00 -6.23
N ASN A 91 5.00 -16.67 -6.38
CA ASN A 91 5.74 -15.98 -7.41
C ASN A 91 6.37 -14.64 -6.97
N HIS A 92 5.86 -13.99 -5.96
CA HIS A 92 6.34 -12.67 -5.55
C HIS A 92 6.75 -12.64 -4.08
N ASP A 93 7.85 -11.97 -3.81
CA ASP A 93 8.17 -11.56 -2.44
C ASP A 93 7.34 -10.34 -2.04
N TYR A 94 7.03 -10.24 -0.75
CA TYR A 94 6.26 -9.13 -0.20
C TYR A 94 6.56 -8.91 1.27
N VAL A 95 6.20 -7.71 1.73
CA VAL A 95 6.22 -7.35 3.15
C VAL A 95 4.90 -6.72 3.56
N LEU A 96 4.57 -6.86 4.85
CA LEU A 96 3.38 -6.34 5.50
C LEU A 96 3.76 -5.39 6.64
N ALA A 97 3.02 -4.30 6.81
CA ALA A 97 3.14 -3.44 7.99
C ALA A 97 1.75 -3.01 8.46
N LEU A 98 1.41 -3.30 9.72
CA LEU A 98 0.14 -2.92 10.33
C LEU A 98 0.26 -1.54 10.96
N HIS A 99 -0.61 -0.63 10.60
CA HIS A 99 -0.70 0.70 11.19
C HIS A 99 -1.97 0.85 12.01
N THR A 100 -1.80 1.26 13.28
CA THR A 100 -2.87 1.53 14.25
C THR A 100 -2.82 2.94 14.82
N ASP A 101 -1.94 3.79 14.28
CA ASP A 101 -1.76 5.20 14.67
C ASP A 101 -2.95 6.10 14.30
N THR A 102 -3.91 5.57 13.57
CA THR A 102 -5.20 6.21 13.29
C THR A 102 -6.34 5.32 13.79
N PRO A 103 -7.54 5.88 14.03
CA PRO A 103 -8.70 5.08 14.45
C PRO A 103 -9.08 3.98 13.42
N ARG A 104 -8.58 4.05 12.22
CA ARG A 104 -8.85 3.10 11.14
C ARG A 104 -7.64 2.19 10.93
N PRO A 105 -7.68 0.95 11.39
CA PRO A 105 -6.58 0.03 11.18
C PRO A 105 -6.37 -0.19 9.69
N HIS A 106 -5.11 -0.19 9.28
CA HIS A 106 -4.76 -0.43 7.89
C HIS A 106 -3.41 -1.14 7.77
N VAL A 107 -3.33 -2.00 6.76
CA VAL A 107 -2.12 -2.77 6.45
C VAL A 107 -1.55 -2.29 5.13
N HIS A 108 -0.28 -1.95 5.14
CA HIS A 108 0.50 -1.78 3.94
C HIS A 108 1.02 -3.13 3.47
N LEU A 109 0.67 -3.52 2.25
CA LEU A 109 1.23 -4.67 1.55
C LEU A 109 2.12 -4.13 0.44
N THR A 110 3.42 -4.35 0.54
CA THR A 110 4.39 -3.96 -0.50
C THR A 110 4.94 -5.21 -1.15
N VAL A 111 4.80 -5.31 -2.45
CA VAL A 111 5.11 -6.48 -3.27
C VAL A 111 6.31 -6.16 -4.15
N GLN A 112 7.30 -7.06 -4.18
CA GLN A 112 8.37 -7.02 -5.16
C GLN A 112 7.78 -7.11 -6.56
N ALA A 113 8.15 -6.18 -7.43
CA ALA A 113 7.51 -6.11 -8.75
C ALA A 113 7.93 -7.24 -9.68
N GLU A 114 9.15 -7.74 -9.58
CA GLU A 114 9.62 -8.87 -10.39
C GLU A 114 9.32 -10.18 -9.66
N GLY A 115 8.60 -11.06 -10.34
CA GLY A 115 8.31 -12.39 -9.84
C GLY A 115 9.46 -13.37 -10.12
N LEU A 116 9.42 -14.53 -9.49
CA LEU A 116 10.39 -15.64 -9.71
C LEU A 116 10.39 -16.09 -11.17
N ASP A 117 9.26 -16.02 -11.83
CA ASP A 117 9.08 -16.30 -13.27
C ASP A 117 9.46 -15.11 -14.18
N ARG A 118 9.99 -14.03 -13.59
CA ARG A 118 10.30 -12.74 -14.24
C ARG A 118 9.09 -12.00 -14.83
N ILE A 119 7.86 -12.47 -14.55
CA ILE A 119 6.63 -11.72 -14.85
C ILE A 119 6.44 -10.65 -13.77
N ARG A 120 6.06 -9.46 -14.21
CA ARG A 120 5.97 -8.32 -13.31
C ARG A 120 4.61 -8.20 -12.66
N PHE A 121 4.60 -7.99 -11.36
CA PHE A 121 3.40 -7.58 -10.64
C PHE A 121 2.96 -6.18 -11.08
N ASN A 122 1.91 -6.15 -11.88
CA ASN A 122 1.30 -4.92 -12.38
C ASN A 122 -0.22 -5.05 -12.33
N PRO A 123 -0.82 -4.96 -11.13
CA PRO A 123 -2.22 -5.30 -10.95
C PRO A 123 -3.13 -4.39 -11.78
N ARG A 124 -3.95 -5.02 -12.59
CA ARG A 124 -5.01 -4.38 -13.39
C ARG A 124 -6.29 -4.26 -12.56
N PRO A 125 -7.27 -3.46 -12.99
CA PRO A 125 -8.52 -3.28 -12.25
C PRO A 125 -9.22 -4.59 -11.86
N ALA A 126 -9.22 -5.59 -12.74
CA ALA A 126 -9.81 -6.90 -12.44
C ALA A 126 -9.07 -7.62 -11.28
N GLN A 127 -7.74 -7.59 -11.26
CA GLN A 127 -6.95 -8.17 -10.19
C GLN A 127 -7.14 -7.41 -8.86
N LEU A 128 -7.22 -6.07 -8.92
CA LEU A 128 -7.54 -5.27 -7.74
C LEU A 128 -8.95 -5.54 -7.21
N SER A 129 -9.90 -5.91 -8.10
CA SER A 129 -11.24 -6.35 -7.68
C SER A 129 -11.17 -7.68 -6.95
N ARG A 130 -10.46 -8.67 -7.52
CA ARG A 130 -10.23 -9.97 -6.91
C ARG A 130 -9.58 -9.83 -5.52
N PHE A 131 -8.60 -8.96 -5.37
CA PHE A 131 -7.97 -8.70 -4.07
C PHE A 131 -8.95 -8.14 -3.05
N ARG A 132 -9.87 -7.24 -3.44
CA ARG A 132 -10.91 -6.73 -2.55
C ARG A 132 -11.88 -7.85 -2.13
N GLU A 133 -12.29 -8.69 -3.07
CA GLU A 133 -13.17 -9.83 -2.81
C GLU A 133 -12.51 -10.82 -1.86
N ARG A 134 -11.24 -11.15 -2.11
CA ARG A 134 -10.47 -12.03 -1.23
C ARG A 134 -10.29 -11.43 0.17
N PHE A 135 -9.93 -10.17 0.27
CA PHE A 135 -9.81 -9.47 1.55
C PHE A 135 -11.12 -9.49 2.34
N ALA A 136 -12.25 -9.19 1.69
CA ALA A 136 -13.55 -9.26 2.33
C ALA A 136 -13.91 -10.69 2.75
N HIS A 137 -13.56 -11.72 1.97
CA HIS A 137 -13.73 -13.11 2.33
C HIS A 137 -12.92 -13.46 3.59
N GLU A 138 -11.65 -13.10 3.62
CA GLU A 138 -10.75 -13.38 4.75
C GLU A 138 -11.17 -12.66 6.04
N LEU A 139 -11.71 -11.44 5.92
CA LEU A 139 -12.28 -10.72 7.06
C LEU A 139 -13.52 -11.44 7.61
N ARG A 140 -14.44 -11.88 6.75
CA ARG A 140 -15.64 -12.62 7.18
C ARG A 140 -15.28 -13.95 7.86
N ALA A 141 -14.27 -14.66 7.35
CA ALA A 141 -13.75 -15.87 7.99
C ALA A 141 -13.21 -15.63 9.41
N ARG A 142 -12.82 -14.36 9.71
CA ARG A 142 -12.36 -13.92 11.04
C ARG A 142 -13.45 -13.22 11.87
N GLY A 143 -14.71 -13.33 11.44
CA GLY A 143 -15.85 -12.74 12.15
C GLY A 143 -15.98 -11.22 11.99
N VAL A 144 -15.35 -10.63 10.98
CA VAL A 144 -15.50 -9.20 10.65
C VAL A 144 -16.45 -9.04 9.47
N ALA A 145 -17.54 -8.28 9.64
CA ALA A 145 -18.46 -7.96 8.56
C ALA A 145 -17.75 -7.09 7.50
N ALA A 146 -17.62 -7.59 6.27
CA ALA A 146 -16.95 -6.90 5.20
C ALA A 146 -17.58 -7.21 3.83
N GLU A 147 -17.61 -6.18 2.99
CA GLU A 147 -18.09 -6.25 1.61
C GLU A 147 -17.04 -5.74 0.62
N ALA A 148 -16.91 -6.43 -0.50
CA ALA A 148 -15.98 -6.09 -1.55
C ALA A 148 -16.46 -4.95 -2.46
N THR A 149 -17.71 -4.50 -2.30
CA THR A 149 -18.34 -3.49 -3.17
C THR A 149 -17.55 -2.18 -3.18
N PRO A 150 -17.16 -1.65 -4.34
CA PRO A 150 -16.45 -0.38 -4.42
C PRO A 150 -17.27 0.75 -3.78
N ARG A 151 -16.58 1.68 -3.09
CA ARG A 151 -17.21 2.79 -2.38
C ARG A 151 -18.20 3.59 -3.25
N ARG A 152 -17.86 3.79 -4.53
CA ARG A 152 -18.73 4.46 -5.51
C ARG A 152 -20.01 3.69 -5.85
N ALA A 153 -19.98 2.36 -5.78
CA ALA A 153 -21.14 1.53 -6.07
C ALA A 153 -22.12 1.42 -4.89
N ARG A 154 -21.72 1.88 -3.69
CA ARG A 154 -22.57 1.86 -2.47
C ARG A 154 -23.41 3.14 -2.30
N GLY A 155 -23.61 3.94 -3.36
CA GLY A 155 -24.45 5.14 -3.33
C GLY A 155 -23.99 6.23 -2.36
N ARG A 156 -22.87 6.06 -1.67
CA ARG A 156 -22.23 7.11 -0.88
C ARG A 156 -21.48 8.01 -1.84
N GLY A 157 -22.27 8.96 -2.40
CA GLY A 157 -21.79 9.96 -3.32
C GLY A 157 -20.52 10.62 -2.80
N ILE A 158 -19.55 10.56 -3.65
CA ILE A 158 -18.79 11.70 -4.12
C ILE A 158 -18.90 12.90 -3.21
N ALA A 159 -17.83 13.24 -2.65
CA ALA A 159 -17.20 14.54 -2.75
C ALA A 159 -15.86 14.46 -2.02
N GLY A 160 -14.97 13.69 -2.55
CA GLY A 160 -13.59 14.11 -2.46
C GLY A 160 -13.42 15.20 -3.50
N SER A 161 -13.73 16.44 -3.21
CA SER A 161 -13.21 17.57 -3.98
C SER A 161 -11.72 17.33 -4.13
N SER A 162 -11.19 17.38 -5.35
CA SER A 162 -9.75 17.21 -5.56
C SER A 162 -9.01 18.15 -4.61
N ILE A 163 -7.85 17.74 -4.10
CA ILE A 163 -7.04 18.57 -3.19
C ILE A 163 -6.84 19.97 -3.76
N ALA A 164 -6.76 20.10 -5.09
CA ALA A 164 -6.71 21.36 -5.80
C ALA A 164 -7.97 22.21 -5.57
N LEU A 165 -9.16 21.60 -5.61
CA LEU A 165 -10.44 22.31 -5.41
C LEU A 165 -10.63 22.72 -3.94
N VAL A 166 -10.19 21.90 -3.01
CA VAL A 166 -10.20 22.24 -1.56
C VAL A 166 -9.26 23.40 -1.27
N LYS A 167 -8.04 23.38 -1.82
CA LYS A 167 -7.07 24.48 -1.71
C LYS A 167 -7.58 25.76 -2.37
N LEU A 168 -8.24 25.66 -3.53
CA LEU A 168 -8.82 26.81 -4.23
C LEU A 168 -9.96 27.44 -3.38
N ARG A 169 -10.87 26.62 -2.84
CA ARG A 169 -11.94 27.10 -1.95
C ARG A 169 -11.40 27.74 -0.68
N ALA A 170 -10.36 27.16 -0.07
CA ALA A 170 -9.70 27.76 1.09
C ALA A 170 -9.05 29.11 0.77
N ARG A 171 -8.41 29.27 -0.40
CA ARG A 171 -7.85 30.54 -0.86
C ARG A 171 -8.93 31.60 -1.11
N LEU A 172 -10.04 31.22 -1.74
CA LEU A 172 -11.15 32.15 -1.98
C LEU A 172 -11.84 32.57 -0.66
N ALA A 173 -11.95 31.67 0.31
CA ALA A 173 -12.51 31.96 1.62
C ALA A 173 -11.59 32.85 2.47
N SER A 174 -10.27 32.82 2.27
CA SER A 174 -9.29 33.67 2.98
C SER A 174 -9.07 35.05 2.34
N GLY A 175 -9.81 35.42 1.31
CA GLY A 175 -9.77 36.76 0.72
C GLY A 175 -8.47 37.14 0.03
N ALA A 176 -7.59 36.20 -0.28
CA ALA A 176 -6.34 36.45 -0.99
C ALA A 176 -6.62 36.69 -2.48
N SER A 177 -6.71 37.95 -2.89
CA SER A 177 -6.70 38.39 -4.29
C SER A 177 -5.42 37.93 -4.99
N PRO A 178 -5.48 37.53 -6.25
CA PRO A 178 -4.29 37.27 -7.02
C PRO A 178 -3.53 38.60 -7.24
N ALA A 179 -2.27 38.62 -6.84
CA ALA A 179 -1.39 39.73 -7.21
C ALA A 179 -1.27 39.78 -8.73
N MET A 180 -1.79 40.81 -9.35
CA MET A 180 -1.50 41.16 -10.71
C MET A 180 0.00 41.53 -10.78
N THR A 181 0.77 40.72 -11.50
CA THR A 181 2.11 41.11 -11.96
C THR A 181 1.91 41.90 -13.24
N ASP A 182 2.07 43.21 -13.13
CA ASP A 182 2.25 44.12 -14.29
C ASP A 182 3.66 43.98 -14.87
N ALA A 183 3.71 44.08 -16.21
CA ALA A 183 4.80 44.27 -17.15
C ALA A 183 5.73 43.09 -17.43
#